data_05fc53061c71e3ed42c37c70bf0bef3d
#
_entry.id   05fc53061c71e3ed42c37c70bf0bef3d
#
_cell.length_a   1.000
_cell.length_b   1.000
_cell.length_c   1.000
_cell.angle_alpha   90.00
_cell.angle_beta   90.00
_cell.angle_gamma   90.00
#
_symmetry.space_group_name_H-M   'P 1'
#
loop_
_entity.id
_entity.type
_entity.pdbx_description
1 polymer ?
#
loop_
_entity_poly.entity_id
_entity_poly.type
_entity_poly.pdbx_seq_one_letter_code
_entity_poly.pdbx_strand_id
1 'polypeptide(L)'
;MSLRLINIGFGNVVSANRVISIVSPESAPVKRIIAVARENNKLVDATYGRRTRAVIITDSDHVVLSAVQPETVGQRVLSHEEVTDDN
;
A
#
# COMPACT_ATOMS: atom_id res chain seq x y z
N MET A 1 -18.84 4.75 11.63
CA MET A 1 -17.87 4.39 10.60
C MET A 1 -16.57 3.98 11.25
N SER A 2 -16.06 2.82 10.92
CA SER A 2 -14.86 2.32 11.56
C SER A 2 -13.65 2.51 10.67
N LEU A 3 -12.52 2.75 11.31
CA LEU A 3 -11.23 2.81 10.63
C LEU A 3 -10.72 1.39 10.47
N ARG A 4 -10.35 1.03 9.25
CA ARG A 4 -9.76 -0.27 8.98
C ARG A 4 -8.32 -0.06 8.58
N LEU A 5 -7.42 -0.68 9.33
CA LEU A 5 -5.99 -0.63 9.04
C LEU A 5 -5.55 -1.99 8.54
N ILE A 6 -4.75 -1.99 7.50
CA ILE A 6 -4.20 -3.24 6.98
C ILE A 6 -2.69 -3.21 7.07
N ASN A 7 -2.13 -4.35 7.42
CA ASN A 7 -0.70 -4.53 7.58
C ASN A 7 -0.06 -4.69 6.20
N ILE A 8 0.97 -3.90 5.92
CA ILE A 8 1.69 -3.97 4.65
C ILE A 8 3.16 -4.33 4.84
N GLY A 9 3.48 -4.87 6.02
CA GLY A 9 4.82 -5.40 6.28
C GLY A 9 5.66 -4.49 7.15
N PHE A 10 6.54 -5.09 7.91
CA PHE A 10 7.56 -4.40 8.71
C PHE A 10 6.98 -3.37 9.66
N GLY A 11 5.82 -3.68 10.24
CA GLY A 11 5.19 -2.78 11.20
C GLY A 11 4.48 -1.61 10.59
N ASN A 12 4.31 -1.59 9.27
CA ASN A 12 3.62 -0.51 8.58
C ASN A 12 2.18 -0.89 8.31
N VAL A 13 1.30 0.09 8.45
CA VAL A 13 -0.11 -0.11 8.14
C VAL A 13 -0.60 1.04 7.28
N VAL A 14 -1.65 0.78 6.51
CA VAL A 14 -2.34 1.82 5.74
C VAL A 14 -3.82 1.72 6.01
N SER A 15 -4.53 2.81 5.78
CA SER A 15 -5.97 2.82 5.94
C SER A 15 -6.60 2.18 4.71
N ALA A 16 -7.32 1.08 4.92
CA ALA A 16 -8.00 0.40 3.83
C ALA A 16 -9.02 1.31 3.16
N ASN A 17 -9.60 2.22 3.93
CA ASN A 17 -10.62 3.13 3.43
C ASN A 17 -10.08 4.18 2.47
N ARG A 18 -8.76 4.40 2.46
CA ARG A 18 -8.14 5.42 1.63
C ARG A 18 -7.38 4.83 0.44
N VAL A 19 -7.39 3.52 0.28
CA VAL A 19 -6.68 2.85 -0.81
C VAL A 19 -7.56 2.87 -2.05
N ILE A 20 -6.99 3.37 -3.15
CA ILE A 20 -7.69 3.38 -4.43
C ILE A 20 -7.29 2.18 -5.27
N SER A 21 -6.00 1.88 -5.34
CA SER A 21 -5.55 0.76 -6.15
C SER A 21 -4.28 0.16 -5.57
N ILE A 22 -4.09 -1.11 -5.89
CA ILE A 22 -2.92 -1.89 -5.49
C ILE A 22 -2.42 -2.54 -6.77
N VAL A 23 -1.20 -2.19 -7.17
CA VAL A 23 -0.69 -2.63 -8.46
C VAL A 23 0.72 -3.18 -8.32
N SER A 24 1.12 -3.94 -9.33
CA SER A 24 2.47 -4.46 -9.41
C SER A 24 3.42 -3.36 -9.91
N PRO A 25 4.66 -3.32 -9.41
CA PRO A 25 5.59 -2.26 -9.79
C PRO A 25 6.25 -2.45 -11.16
N GLU A 26 5.87 -3.48 -11.91
CA GLU A 26 6.70 -3.91 -13.04
C GLU A 26 6.38 -3.24 -14.35
N SER A 27 5.23 -2.57 -14.46
CA SER A 27 4.88 -1.91 -15.72
C SER A 27 5.50 -0.52 -15.80
N ALA A 28 5.73 -0.05 -17.03
CA ALA A 28 6.29 1.27 -17.25
C ALA A 28 5.37 2.38 -16.70
N PRO A 29 4.05 2.30 -16.88
CA PRO A 29 3.18 3.33 -16.29
C PRO A 29 3.28 3.41 -14.79
N VAL A 30 3.39 2.27 -14.10
CA VAL A 30 3.49 2.29 -12.65
C VAL A 30 4.84 2.88 -12.22
N LYS A 31 5.90 2.56 -12.93
CA LYS A 31 7.21 3.13 -12.61
C LYS A 31 7.19 4.65 -12.76
N ARG A 32 6.44 5.16 -13.73
CA ARG A 32 6.29 6.60 -13.90
C ARG A 32 5.52 7.21 -12.72
N ILE A 33 4.48 6.54 -12.26
CA ILE A 33 3.72 6.99 -11.09
C ILE A 33 4.63 7.11 -9.88
N ILE A 34 5.50 6.11 -9.68
CA ILE A 34 6.44 6.13 -8.57
C ILE A 34 7.40 7.32 -8.69
N ALA A 35 7.92 7.56 -9.88
CA ALA A 35 8.86 8.65 -10.10
C ALA A 35 8.21 10.01 -9.83
N VAL A 36 6.99 10.21 -10.30
CA VAL A 36 6.27 11.45 -10.07
C VAL A 36 5.98 11.66 -8.59
N ALA A 37 5.59 10.57 -7.90
CA ALA A 37 5.33 10.67 -6.48
C ALA A 37 6.59 11.05 -5.72
N ARG A 38 7.73 10.50 -6.13
CA ARG A 38 8.99 10.83 -5.49
C ARG A 38 9.30 12.31 -5.66
N GLU A 39 9.09 12.83 -6.86
CA GLU A 39 9.36 14.25 -7.13
C GLU A 39 8.47 15.17 -6.33
N ASN A 40 7.25 14.74 -6.05
CA ASN A 40 6.27 15.56 -5.37
C ASN A 40 6.19 15.28 -3.86
N ASN A 41 7.16 14.53 -3.34
CA ASN A 41 7.21 14.21 -1.92
C ASN A 41 5.98 13.47 -1.44
N LYS A 42 5.43 12.60 -2.30
CA LYS A 42 4.27 11.80 -1.97
C LYS A 42 4.57 10.31 -1.97
N LEU A 43 5.84 9.96 -2.01
CA LEU A 43 6.24 8.56 -2.01
C LEU A 43 6.57 8.12 -0.59
N VAL A 44 5.97 7.03 -0.17
CA VAL A 44 6.25 6.43 1.14
C VAL A 44 6.83 5.04 0.88
N ASP A 45 8.07 4.83 1.27
CA ASP A 45 8.73 3.55 1.07
C ASP A 45 8.63 2.72 2.35
N ALA A 46 7.77 1.72 2.33
CA ALA A 46 7.55 0.86 3.48
C ALA A 46 8.17 -0.52 3.27
N THR A 47 9.15 -0.64 2.37
CA THR A 47 9.75 -1.92 2.04
C THR A 47 10.88 -2.31 2.96
N TYR A 48 11.36 -1.38 3.76
CA TYR A 48 12.48 -1.63 4.67
C TYR A 48 13.70 -2.14 3.91
N GLY A 49 13.95 -1.56 2.72
CA GLY A 49 15.08 -1.96 1.90
C GLY A 49 14.88 -3.25 1.12
N ARG A 50 13.71 -3.88 1.24
CA ARG A 50 13.43 -5.09 0.49
C ARG A 50 12.86 -4.75 -0.88
N ARG A 51 12.76 -5.75 -1.73
CA ARG A 51 12.22 -5.58 -3.05
C ARG A 51 10.75 -5.13 -2.99
N THR A 52 10.41 -4.11 -3.76
CA THR A 52 9.02 -3.68 -3.87
C THR A 52 8.21 -4.74 -4.59
N ARG A 53 7.15 -5.19 -3.93
CA ARG A 53 6.24 -6.18 -4.52
C ARG A 53 4.91 -5.58 -4.89
N ALA A 54 4.46 -4.57 -4.15
CA ALA A 54 3.18 -3.93 -4.39
C ALA A 54 3.32 -2.42 -4.29
N VAL A 55 2.52 -1.73 -5.08
CA VAL A 55 2.44 -0.27 -5.07
C VAL A 55 1.01 0.08 -4.72
N ILE A 56 0.83 0.79 -3.62
CA ILE A 56 -0.48 1.12 -3.09
C ILE A 56 -0.73 2.60 -3.31
N ILE A 57 -1.81 2.91 -4.01
CA ILE A 57 -2.14 4.30 -4.34
C ILE A 57 -3.34 4.71 -3.52
N THR A 58 -3.22 5.83 -2.83
CA THR A 58 -4.26 6.32 -1.93
C THR A 58 -5.01 7.48 -2.57
N ASP A 59 -6.12 7.85 -1.94
CA ASP A 59 -6.97 8.92 -2.46
C ASP A 59 -6.34 10.31 -2.29
N SER A 60 -5.23 10.40 -1.56
CA SER A 60 -4.50 11.66 -1.40
C SER A 60 -3.30 11.73 -2.35
N ASP A 61 -3.25 10.85 -3.34
CA ASP A 61 -2.17 10.77 -4.32
C ASP A 61 -0.84 10.32 -3.72
N HIS A 62 -0.88 9.77 -2.52
CA HIS A 62 0.32 9.16 -1.97
C HIS A 62 0.52 7.78 -2.57
N VAL A 63 1.78 7.44 -2.77
CA VAL A 63 2.16 6.15 -3.35
C VAL A 63 3.01 5.45 -2.31
N VAL A 64 2.55 4.29 -1.87
CA VAL A 64 3.21 3.52 -0.81
C VAL A 64 3.79 2.26 -1.42
N LEU A 65 5.09 2.06 -1.21
CA LEU A 65 5.77 0.86 -1.70
C LEU A 65 5.78 -0.18 -0.58
N SER A 66 5.39 -1.39 -0.91
CA SER A 66 5.30 -2.49 0.06
C SER A 66 6.08 -3.69 -0.43
N ALA A 67 6.66 -4.44 0.49
CA ALA A 67 7.33 -5.70 0.20
C ALA A 67 6.37 -6.89 0.25
N VAL A 68 5.09 -6.65 0.53
CA VAL A 68 4.07 -7.69 0.55
C VAL A 68 3.46 -7.80 -0.83
N GLN A 69 3.16 -9.02 -1.26
CA GLN A 69 2.61 -9.26 -2.59
C GLN A 69 1.26 -8.57 -2.77
N PRO A 70 0.97 -8.08 -3.99
CA PRO A 70 -0.30 -7.38 -4.23
C PRO A 70 -1.51 -8.22 -3.88
N GLU A 71 -1.47 -9.52 -4.17
CA GLU A 71 -2.59 -10.39 -3.85
C GLU A 71 -2.87 -10.43 -2.36
N THR A 72 -1.79 -10.45 -1.57
CA THR A 72 -1.94 -10.47 -0.12
C THR A 72 -2.50 -9.17 0.40
N VAL A 73 -1.99 -8.05 -0.12
CA VAL A 73 -2.52 -6.74 0.29
C VAL A 73 -3.98 -6.64 -0.11
N GLY A 74 -4.31 -7.07 -1.33
CA GLY A 74 -5.68 -7.03 -1.80
C GLY A 74 -6.63 -7.85 -0.94
N GLN A 75 -6.19 -9.03 -0.52
CA GLN A 75 -7.02 -9.86 0.35
C GLN A 75 -7.25 -9.20 1.69
N ARG A 76 -6.24 -8.50 2.21
CA ARG A 76 -6.38 -7.81 3.48
C ARG A 76 -7.35 -6.64 3.36
N VAL A 77 -7.37 -5.96 2.21
CA VAL A 77 -8.35 -4.90 1.98
C VAL A 77 -9.76 -5.47 1.92
N LEU A 78 -9.93 -6.59 1.23
CA LEU A 78 -11.25 -7.20 1.08
C LEU A 78 -11.74 -7.87 2.34
N SER A 79 -10.84 -8.31 3.20
CA SER A 79 -11.21 -9.00 4.42
C SER A 79 -11.94 -8.05 5.35
N HIS A 80 -12.95 -8.56 6.01
CA HIS A 80 -13.67 -7.77 7.02
C HIS A 80 -13.12 -7.98 8.40
N GLU A 81 -12.01 -8.71 8.52
CA GLU A 81 -11.36 -8.88 9.80
C GLU A 81 -10.74 -7.57 10.23
N GLU A 82 -11.04 -7.18 11.43
CA GLU A 82 -10.49 -5.96 11.99
C GLU A 82 -9.13 -6.23 12.57
N VAL A 83 -8.25 -5.28 12.44
CA VAL A 83 -6.92 -5.41 13.05
C VAL A 83 -7.04 -5.53 14.56
N THR A 84 -8.07 -4.96 15.13
CA THR A 84 -8.26 -4.90 16.58
C THR A 84 -8.88 -6.15 17.15
N ASP A 85 -9.24 -7.06 16.41
CA ASP A 85 -9.94 -8.21 16.93
C ASP A 85 -9.19 -8.88 18.03
N ASP A 86 -9.27 -8.91 18.04
CA ASP A 86 -8.95 -9.37 18.73
C ASP A 86 -8.70 -9.58 19.47
N ASN A 87 -8.63 -9.79 19.64
CA ASN A 87 -8.44 -9.86 20.26
C ASN A 87 -8.64 -10.04 20.72
#